data_c4bcfff7fd9a5e86ee21e9bb9fc4ad60
#
_entry.id   c4bcfff7fd9a5e86ee21e9bb9fc4ad60
#
_cell.length_a   1.000
_cell.length_b   1.000
_cell.length_c   1.000
_cell.angle_alpha   90.00
_cell.angle_beta   90.00
_cell.angle_gamma   90.00
#
_symmetry.space_group_name_H-M   'P 1'
#
loop_
_entity.id
_entity.type
_entity.pdbx_description
1 polymer ?
#
loop_
_entity_poly.entity_id
_entity_poly.type
_entity_poly.pdbx_seq_one_letter_code
_entity_poly.pdbx_strand_id
1 'polypeptide(L)'
;CLWYNKTAQALKNVSIDIEENAITALIGPSGCGKSTFLKTLNRMNDLIPGVKITGDIRYRGKDIFDPSTDVNELRREIGMVFQKPNPFPMSIYDNIAYGPRTHGIRSKAKLDEIVETSLKNAAIWDEVKDRLKKSALGLSGGQQQRLCIARALAVDPDVLLMDEPTS
;
A
#
# COMPACT_ATOMS: atom_id res chain seq x y z
N CYS A 1 -5.72 10.74 17.65
CA CYS A 1 -5.66 9.57 18.55
C CYS A 1 -6.35 8.36 17.92
N LEU A 2 -5.94 7.13 18.33
CA LEU A 2 -6.59 5.89 17.88
C LEU A 2 -6.68 4.88 19.03
N TRP A 3 -7.83 4.21 19.12
CA TRP A 3 -8.09 3.13 20.09
C TRP A 3 -8.58 1.87 19.39
N TYR A 4 -8.10 0.70 19.85
CA TYR A 4 -8.66 -0.60 19.54
C TYR A 4 -9.68 -0.98 20.62
N ASN A 5 -10.80 -1.61 20.22
CA ASN A 5 -11.88 -2.04 21.12
C ASN A 5 -12.37 -0.93 22.07
N LYS A 6 -12.26 0.35 21.66
CA LYS A 6 -12.63 1.56 22.42
C LYS A 6 -11.83 1.80 23.72
N THR A 7 -10.94 0.90 24.11
CA THR A 7 -10.21 0.95 25.41
C THR A 7 -8.69 0.96 25.23
N ALA A 8 -8.15 0.17 24.33
CA ALA A 8 -6.70 0.09 24.13
C ALA A 8 -6.22 1.23 23.22
N GLN A 9 -5.64 2.27 23.80
CA GLN A 9 -5.11 3.41 23.03
C GLN A 9 -3.77 3.04 22.38
N ALA A 10 -3.76 2.98 21.05
CA ALA A 10 -2.57 2.67 20.26
C ALA A 10 -1.84 3.92 19.76
N LEU A 11 -2.56 5.03 19.49
CA LEU A 11 -1.96 6.31 19.12
C LEU A 11 -2.47 7.42 20.03
N LYS A 12 -1.54 8.16 20.64
CA LYS A 12 -1.85 9.23 21.59
C LYS A 12 -1.28 10.56 21.09
N ASN A 13 -2.14 11.51 20.76
CA ASN A 13 -1.79 12.89 20.39
C ASN A 13 -0.63 12.97 19.38
N VAL A 14 -0.73 12.16 18.30
CA VAL A 14 0.23 12.24 17.19
C VAL A 14 -0.20 13.39 16.29
N SER A 15 0.71 14.32 16.05
CA SER A 15 0.57 15.41 15.07
C SER A 15 1.88 15.48 14.28
N ILE A 16 1.78 15.41 12.96
CA ILE A 16 2.94 15.41 12.06
C ILE A 16 2.49 15.94 10.70
N ASP A 17 3.33 16.76 10.10
CA ASP A 17 3.21 17.15 8.70
C ASP A 17 4.18 16.29 7.88
N ILE A 18 3.69 15.76 6.76
CA ILE A 18 4.46 14.94 5.83
C ILE A 18 4.65 15.77 4.56
N GLU A 19 5.91 16.06 4.25
CA GLU A 19 6.26 16.87 3.09
C GLU A 19 6.05 16.11 1.77
N GLU A 20 5.63 16.84 0.74
CA GLU A 20 5.53 16.30 -0.62
C GLU A 20 6.93 16.00 -1.19
N ASN A 21 6.99 14.99 -2.06
CA ASN A 21 8.23 14.59 -2.75
C ASN A 21 9.40 14.25 -1.80
N ALA A 22 9.11 13.83 -0.57
CA ALA A 22 10.08 13.48 0.45
C ALA A 22 9.91 12.03 0.93
N ILE A 23 10.99 11.47 1.48
CA ILE A 23 10.95 10.19 2.18
C ILE A 23 10.89 10.46 3.67
N THR A 24 9.78 10.09 4.32
CA THR A 24 9.59 10.21 5.76
C THR A 24 9.75 8.85 6.42
N ALA A 25 10.74 8.69 7.29
CA ALA A 25 10.98 7.45 8.05
C ALA A 25 10.39 7.54 9.46
N LEU A 26 9.57 6.55 9.82
CA LEU A 26 9.05 6.36 11.18
C LEU A 26 9.95 5.40 11.95
N ILE A 27 10.65 5.89 12.94
CA ILE A 27 11.61 5.12 13.77
C ILE A 27 11.04 4.96 15.18
N GLY A 28 11.19 3.78 15.74
CA GLY A 28 10.75 3.49 17.11
C GLY A 28 10.74 1.99 17.40
N PRO A 29 10.65 1.60 18.69
CA PRO A 29 10.63 0.19 19.08
C PRO A 29 9.44 -0.57 18.51
N SER A 30 9.51 -1.91 18.53
CA SER A 30 8.39 -2.76 18.14
C SER A 30 7.17 -2.48 19.06
N GLY A 31 5.99 -2.42 18.48
CA GLY A 31 4.74 -2.16 19.19
C GLY A 31 4.46 -0.69 19.54
N CYS A 32 5.31 0.27 19.19
CA CYS A 32 5.06 1.69 19.48
C CYS A 32 3.97 2.35 18.58
N GLY A 33 3.34 1.60 17.67
CA GLY A 33 2.23 2.11 16.86
C GLY A 33 2.55 2.51 15.43
N LYS A 34 3.77 2.29 14.91
CA LYS A 34 4.16 2.65 13.53
C LYS A 34 3.19 2.10 12.48
N SER A 35 2.94 0.79 12.50
CA SER A 35 2.01 0.14 11.57
C SER A 35 0.58 0.62 11.74
N THR A 36 0.15 0.91 12.97
CA THR A 36 -1.17 1.48 13.25
C THR A 36 -1.27 2.88 12.63
N PHE A 37 -0.23 3.71 12.78
CA PHE A 37 -0.18 5.04 12.18
C PHE A 37 -0.25 4.96 10.65
N LEU A 38 0.59 4.16 10.00
CA LEU A 38 0.58 3.97 8.54
C LEU A 38 -0.80 3.55 8.04
N LYS A 39 -1.41 2.52 8.67
CA LYS A 39 -2.75 2.03 8.31
C LYS A 39 -3.88 3.07 8.54
N THR A 40 -3.63 4.09 9.34
CA THR A 40 -4.59 5.18 9.55
C THR A 40 -4.60 6.11 8.33
N LEU A 41 -3.44 6.37 7.70
CA LEU A 41 -3.29 7.32 6.60
C LEU A 41 -4.08 6.92 5.34
N ASN A 42 -4.33 5.63 5.10
CA ASN A 42 -5.12 5.12 3.98
C ASN A 42 -6.43 4.42 4.42
N ARG A 43 -6.86 4.68 5.66
CA ARG A 43 -8.11 4.14 6.22
C ARG A 43 -8.19 2.61 6.28
N MET A 44 -7.05 1.90 6.29
CA MET A 44 -7.05 0.43 6.46
C MET A 44 -7.53 0.01 7.86
N ASN A 45 -7.42 0.89 8.86
CA ASN A 45 -7.94 0.64 10.21
C ASN A 45 -9.47 0.58 10.27
N ASP A 46 -10.19 1.14 9.28
CA ASP A 46 -11.65 1.03 9.17
C ASP A 46 -12.13 -0.42 9.03
N LEU A 47 -11.26 -1.32 8.54
CA LEU A 47 -11.55 -2.74 8.38
C LEU A 47 -11.48 -3.51 9.70
N ILE A 48 -11.03 -2.88 10.78
CA ILE A 48 -10.88 -3.51 12.10
C ILE A 48 -12.08 -3.14 12.97
N PRO A 49 -12.93 -4.11 13.36
CA PRO A 49 -14.08 -3.81 14.21
C PRO A 49 -13.68 -3.15 15.53
N GLY A 50 -14.45 -2.14 15.95
CA GLY A 50 -14.26 -1.47 17.24
C GLY A 50 -13.11 -0.46 17.28
N VAL A 51 -12.46 -0.15 16.16
CA VAL A 51 -11.49 0.96 16.09
C VAL A 51 -12.22 2.29 16.23
N LYS A 52 -11.65 3.17 17.05
CA LYS A 52 -12.08 4.58 17.17
C LYS A 52 -10.90 5.48 16.86
N ILE A 53 -11.09 6.38 15.91
CA ILE A 53 -10.10 7.40 15.51
C ILE A 53 -10.68 8.77 15.83
N THR A 54 -9.85 9.68 16.35
CA THR A 54 -10.19 11.08 16.59
C THR A 54 -9.05 12.00 16.17
N GLY A 55 -9.38 13.20 15.75
CA GLY A 55 -8.46 14.18 15.18
C GLY A 55 -8.61 14.24 13.67
N ASP A 56 -7.95 15.20 13.04
CA ASP A 56 -8.03 15.46 11.62
C ASP A 56 -6.82 14.80 10.91
N ILE A 57 -7.08 14.17 9.78
CA ILE A 57 -6.02 13.72 8.86
C ILE A 57 -6.38 14.28 7.49
N ARG A 58 -5.48 15.11 6.96
CA ARG A 58 -5.74 15.79 5.70
C ARG A 58 -4.79 15.28 4.61
N TYR A 59 -5.36 14.98 3.48
CA TYR A 59 -4.64 14.69 2.26
C TYR A 59 -5.06 15.70 1.18
N ARG A 60 -4.12 16.45 0.63
CA ARG A 60 -4.38 17.55 -0.31
C ARG A 60 -5.43 18.55 0.22
N GLY A 61 -5.35 18.86 1.52
CA GLY A 61 -6.25 19.80 2.19
C GLY A 61 -7.63 19.25 2.55
N LYS A 62 -8.00 18.03 2.13
CA LYS A 62 -9.28 17.40 2.44
C LYS A 62 -9.12 16.40 3.60
N ASP A 63 -10.09 16.39 4.52
CA ASP A 63 -10.15 15.37 5.57
C ASP A 63 -10.43 13.99 4.94
N ILE A 64 -9.55 13.03 5.19
CA ILE A 64 -9.72 11.67 4.68
C ILE A 64 -10.92 10.94 5.31
N PHE A 65 -11.45 11.42 6.44
CA PHE A 65 -12.63 10.87 7.12
C PHE A 65 -13.92 11.59 6.79
N ASP A 66 -13.90 12.58 5.89
CA ASP A 66 -15.13 13.22 5.41
C ASP A 66 -16.07 12.16 4.79
N PRO A 67 -17.38 12.19 5.11
CA PRO A 67 -18.35 11.26 4.54
C PRO A 67 -18.41 11.24 3.01
N SER A 68 -17.99 12.31 2.34
CA SER A 68 -17.91 12.40 0.87
C SER A 68 -16.63 11.78 0.29
N THR A 69 -15.67 11.37 1.11
CA THR A 69 -14.40 10.79 0.63
C THR A 69 -14.62 9.41 0.04
N ASP A 70 -14.30 9.23 -1.25
CA ASP A 70 -14.23 7.91 -1.86
C ASP A 70 -12.99 7.15 -1.34
N VAL A 71 -13.23 6.15 -0.50
CA VAL A 71 -12.18 5.36 0.14
C VAL A 71 -11.38 4.53 -0.88
N ASN A 72 -11.99 4.11 -1.99
CA ASN A 72 -11.29 3.33 -3.01
C ASN A 72 -10.31 4.22 -3.77
N GLU A 73 -10.72 5.45 -4.10
CA GLU A 73 -9.86 6.43 -4.72
C GLU A 73 -8.73 6.85 -3.77
N LEU A 74 -9.04 7.11 -2.49
CA LEU A 74 -8.02 7.41 -1.48
C LEU A 74 -6.96 6.29 -1.40
N ARG A 75 -7.36 5.02 -1.43
CA ARG A 75 -6.44 3.87 -1.37
C ARG A 75 -5.69 3.64 -2.68
N ARG A 76 -6.17 4.15 -3.80
CA ARG A 76 -5.44 4.20 -5.06
C ARG A 76 -4.30 5.22 -4.97
N GLU A 77 -4.61 6.42 -4.45
CA GLU A 77 -3.64 7.52 -4.31
C GLU A 77 -2.64 7.28 -3.17
N ILE A 78 -3.08 6.63 -2.08
CA ILE A 78 -2.23 6.27 -0.93
C ILE A 78 -2.08 4.75 -0.86
N GLY A 79 -1.15 4.20 -1.62
CA GLY A 79 -0.84 2.79 -1.69
C GLY A 79 -0.13 2.28 -0.43
N MET A 80 -0.21 0.96 -0.18
CA MET A 80 0.43 0.34 0.98
C MET A 80 1.10 -0.99 0.64
N VAL A 81 2.33 -1.14 1.14
CA VAL A 81 3.08 -2.40 1.16
C VAL A 81 3.16 -2.89 2.59
N PHE A 82 2.70 -4.12 2.83
CA PHE A 82 2.67 -4.72 4.17
C PHE A 82 4.00 -5.40 4.50
N GLN A 83 4.28 -5.53 5.80
CA GLN A 83 5.46 -6.22 6.32
C GLN A 83 5.56 -7.66 5.81
N LYS A 84 4.46 -8.41 5.80
CA LYS A 84 4.43 -9.75 5.22
C LYS A 84 3.97 -9.68 3.78
N PRO A 85 4.71 -10.30 2.84
CA PRO A 85 4.26 -10.39 1.45
C PRO A 85 2.86 -11.02 1.36
N ASN A 86 2.02 -10.43 0.53
CA ASN A 86 0.66 -10.90 0.31
C ASN A 86 0.29 -10.93 -1.18
N PRO A 87 1.05 -11.65 -2.01
CA PRO A 87 0.70 -11.78 -3.41
C PRO A 87 -0.66 -12.48 -3.56
N PHE A 88 -1.43 -12.06 -4.56
CA PHE A 88 -2.68 -12.75 -4.89
C PHE A 88 -2.37 -14.14 -5.48
N PRO A 89 -3.27 -15.15 -5.28
CA PRO A 89 -3.10 -16.50 -5.83
C PRO A 89 -3.38 -16.54 -7.34
N MET A 90 -2.64 -15.74 -8.08
CA MET A 90 -2.71 -15.60 -9.55
C MET A 90 -1.31 -15.47 -10.13
N SER A 91 -1.20 -15.25 -11.44
CA SER A 91 0.10 -15.10 -12.11
C SER A 91 0.85 -13.84 -11.62
N ILE A 92 2.17 -13.81 -11.86
CA ILE A 92 3.00 -12.61 -11.61
C ILE A 92 2.44 -11.43 -12.39
N TYR A 93 2.13 -11.61 -13.68
CA TYR A 93 1.52 -10.61 -14.54
C TYR A 93 0.20 -10.09 -13.97
N ASP A 94 -0.72 -11.00 -13.61
CA ASP A 94 -2.04 -10.60 -13.14
C ASP A 94 -2.01 -9.92 -11.77
N ASN A 95 -1.03 -10.21 -10.91
CA ASN A 95 -0.82 -9.45 -9.67
C ASN A 95 -0.59 -7.96 -9.95
N ILE A 96 0.23 -7.64 -10.95
CA ILE A 96 0.52 -6.24 -11.31
C ILE A 96 -0.64 -5.62 -12.09
N ALA A 97 -1.17 -6.34 -13.07
CA ALA A 97 -2.24 -5.84 -13.95
C ALA A 97 -3.60 -5.70 -13.25
N TYR A 98 -3.77 -6.26 -12.05
CA TYR A 98 -5.04 -6.26 -11.32
C TYR A 98 -5.54 -4.84 -11.04
N GLY A 99 -4.72 -4.01 -10.39
CA GLY A 99 -5.07 -2.63 -10.07
C GLY A 99 -5.41 -1.81 -11.32
N PRO A 100 -4.51 -1.71 -12.32
CA PRO A 100 -4.80 -1.01 -13.56
C PRO A 100 -6.08 -1.45 -14.27
N ARG A 101 -6.37 -2.76 -14.31
CA ARG A 101 -7.63 -3.28 -14.88
C ARG A 101 -8.85 -2.83 -14.09
N THR A 102 -8.78 -2.85 -12.77
CA THR A 102 -9.88 -2.39 -11.89
C THR A 102 -10.17 -0.91 -12.09
N HIS A 103 -9.13 -0.13 -12.41
CA HIS A 103 -9.25 1.30 -12.76
C HIS A 103 -9.50 1.56 -14.26
N GLY A 104 -9.97 0.55 -15.01
CA GLY A 104 -10.50 0.70 -16.35
C GLY A 104 -9.49 0.58 -17.50
N ILE A 105 -8.22 0.27 -17.24
CA ILE A 105 -7.22 0.05 -18.29
C ILE A 105 -7.46 -1.34 -18.92
N ARG A 106 -7.92 -1.35 -20.18
CA ARG A 106 -8.23 -2.58 -20.93
C ARG A 106 -7.27 -2.88 -22.06
N SER A 107 -6.49 -1.89 -22.49
CA SER A 107 -5.50 -2.05 -23.56
C SER A 107 -4.39 -3.00 -23.11
N LYS A 108 -4.22 -4.11 -23.85
CA LYS A 108 -3.18 -5.10 -23.54
C LYS A 108 -1.79 -4.47 -23.62
N ALA A 109 -1.53 -3.67 -24.65
CA ALA A 109 -0.23 -3.01 -24.82
C ALA A 109 0.10 -2.09 -23.63
N LYS A 110 -0.89 -1.31 -23.14
CA LYS A 110 -0.69 -0.44 -21.98
C LYS A 110 -0.50 -1.24 -20.68
N LEU A 111 -1.20 -2.35 -20.54
CA LEU A 111 -0.99 -3.24 -19.38
C LEU A 111 0.40 -3.90 -19.41
N ASP A 112 0.88 -4.32 -20.58
CA ASP A 112 2.21 -4.89 -20.76
C ASP A 112 3.29 -3.86 -20.37
N GLU A 113 3.16 -2.61 -20.80
CA GLU A 113 4.03 -1.49 -20.42
C GLU A 113 4.05 -1.22 -18.92
N ILE A 114 2.85 -1.14 -18.30
CA ILE A 114 2.73 -0.92 -16.85
C ILE A 114 3.38 -2.07 -16.07
N VAL A 115 3.12 -3.32 -16.48
CA VAL A 115 3.69 -4.50 -15.82
C VAL A 115 5.22 -4.49 -15.90
N GLU A 116 5.78 -4.24 -17.07
CA GLU A 116 7.24 -4.18 -17.26
C GLU A 116 7.86 -3.05 -16.43
N THR A 117 7.30 -1.85 -16.52
CA THR A 117 7.80 -0.68 -15.79
C THR A 117 7.73 -0.89 -14.27
N SER A 118 6.61 -1.38 -13.76
CA SER A 118 6.43 -1.62 -12.32
C SER A 118 7.39 -2.67 -11.79
N LEU A 119 7.62 -3.77 -12.54
CA LEU A 119 8.57 -4.80 -12.17
C LEU A 119 10.03 -4.31 -12.22
N LYS A 120 10.36 -3.42 -13.17
CA LYS A 120 11.67 -2.76 -13.24
C LYS A 120 11.88 -1.82 -12.04
N ASN A 121 10.88 -0.99 -11.72
CA ASN A 121 10.93 -0.07 -10.58
C ASN A 121 11.07 -0.80 -9.24
N ALA A 122 10.53 -2.00 -9.13
CA ALA A 122 10.68 -2.86 -7.95
C ALA A 122 11.93 -3.76 -8.00
N ALA A 123 12.82 -3.58 -8.98
CA ALA A 123 14.07 -4.33 -9.16
C ALA A 123 13.88 -5.86 -9.17
N ILE A 124 12.82 -6.36 -9.84
CA ILE A 124 12.55 -7.81 -9.95
C ILE A 124 12.39 -8.28 -11.41
N TRP A 125 12.33 -7.37 -12.37
CA TRP A 125 12.07 -7.69 -13.79
C TRP A 125 12.94 -8.83 -14.34
N ASP A 126 14.24 -8.74 -14.20
CA ASP A 126 15.17 -9.72 -14.76
C ASP A 126 15.02 -11.11 -14.17
N GLU A 127 14.50 -11.23 -12.96
CA GLU A 127 14.27 -12.51 -12.30
C GLU A 127 12.96 -13.18 -12.76
N VAL A 128 11.99 -12.41 -13.28
CA VAL A 128 10.63 -12.91 -13.55
C VAL A 128 10.14 -12.76 -14.98
N LYS A 129 10.82 -11.99 -15.85
CA LYS A 129 10.38 -11.66 -17.22
C LYS A 129 10.02 -12.89 -18.06
N ASP A 130 10.73 -14.02 -17.90
CA ASP A 130 10.50 -15.25 -18.68
C ASP A 130 9.40 -16.14 -18.07
N ARG A 131 8.84 -15.76 -16.91
CA ARG A 131 7.84 -16.56 -16.20
C ARG A 131 6.63 -15.74 -15.68
N LEU A 132 6.30 -14.64 -16.34
CA LEU A 132 5.20 -13.74 -15.94
C LEU A 132 3.85 -14.44 -15.78
N LYS A 133 3.61 -15.50 -16.55
CA LYS A 133 2.38 -16.32 -16.48
C LYS A 133 2.39 -17.39 -15.36
N LYS A 134 3.50 -17.58 -14.66
CA LYS A 134 3.59 -18.52 -13.53
C LYS A 134 2.96 -17.92 -12.28
N SER A 135 2.54 -18.78 -11.36
CA SER A 135 1.95 -18.38 -10.08
C SER A 135 2.94 -17.53 -9.26
N ALA A 136 2.45 -16.42 -8.72
CA ALA A 136 3.21 -15.57 -7.81
C ALA A 136 3.57 -16.27 -6.49
N LEU A 137 2.78 -17.24 -6.06
CA LEU A 137 3.02 -17.98 -4.82
C LEU A 137 4.27 -18.86 -4.88
N GLY A 138 4.78 -19.18 -6.08
CA GLY A 138 6.03 -19.92 -6.27
C GLY A 138 7.30 -19.08 -6.19
N LEU A 139 7.19 -17.79 -5.94
CA LEU A 139 8.32 -16.89 -5.75
C LEU A 139 8.91 -17.02 -4.33
N SER A 140 10.20 -16.72 -4.16
CA SER A 140 10.81 -16.60 -2.83
C SER A 140 10.19 -15.44 -2.03
N GLY A 141 10.34 -15.41 -0.70
CA GLY A 141 9.79 -14.36 0.15
C GLY A 141 10.22 -12.95 -0.29
N GLY A 142 11.50 -12.74 -0.57
CA GLY A 142 12.01 -11.46 -1.06
C GLY A 142 11.47 -11.09 -2.44
N GLN A 143 11.28 -12.07 -3.34
CA GLN A 143 10.65 -11.86 -4.65
C GLN A 143 9.17 -11.51 -4.50
N GLN A 144 8.45 -12.17 -3.59
CA GLN A 144 7.05 -11.85 -3.29
C GLN A 144 6.92 -10.43 -2.72
N GLN A 145 7.84 -10.01 -1.86
CA GLN A 145 7.84 -8.64 -1.32
C GLN A 145 8.03 -7.60 -2.43
N ARG A 146 9.03 -7.78 -3.29
CA ARG A 146 9.26 -6.89 -4.44
C ARG A 146 8.10 -6.93 -5.43
N LEU A 147 7.43 -8.07 -5.61
CA LEU A 147 6.20 -8.15 -6.40
C LEU A 147 5.07 -7.32 -5.79
N CYS A 148 4.91 -7.34 -4.46
CA CYS A 148 3.90 -6.52 -3.77
C CYS A 148 4.21 -5.02 -3.91
N ILE A 149 5.50 -4.63 -3.90
CA ILE A 149 5.92 -3.26 -4.20
C ILE A 149 5.55 -2.90 -5.65
N ALA A 150 5.91 -3.74 -6.63
CA ALA A 150 5.56 -3.52 -8.04
C ALA A 150 4.03 -3.38 -8.23
N ARG A 151 3.24 -4.21 -7.55
CA ARG A 151 1.78 -4.13 -7.58
C ARG A 151 1.25 -2.80 -7.05
N ALA A 152 1.83 -2.30 -5.98
CA ALA A 152 1.45 -1.00 -5.43
C ALA A 152 1.81 0.15 -6.36
N LEU A 153 2.98 0.09 -7.02
CA LEU A 153 3.42 1.10 -7.98
C LEU A 153 2.60 1.10 -9.28
N ALA A 154 1.98 -0.02 -9.65
CA ALA A 154 1.28 -0.18 -10.94
C ALA A 154 0.05 0.72 -11.10
N VAL A 155 -0.50 1.25 -10.02
CA VAL A 155 -1.61 2.20 -10.03
C VAL A 155 -1.17 3.66 -9.94
N ASP A 156 0.15 3.89 -9.98
CA ASP A 156 0.78 5.22 -9.92
C ASP A 156 0.29 6.04 -8.72
N PRO A 157 0.55 5.57 -7.49
CA PRO A 157 0.09 6.24 -6.28
C PRO A 157 0.92 7.49 -5.99
N ASP A 158 0.29 8.55 -5.46
CA ASP A 158 0.99 9.75 -4.99
C ASP A 158 1.83 9.49 -3.73
N VAL A 159 1.35 8.60 -2.87
CA VAL A 159 2.00 8.22 -1.61
C VAL A 159 2.13 6.71 -1.53
N LEU A 160 3.30 6.21 -1.20
CA LEU A 160 3.53 4.79 -0.94
C LEU A 160 3.91 4.58 0.54
N LEU A 161 3.01 3.96 1.28
CA LEU A 161 3.24 3.57 2.67
C LEU A 161 3.94 2.22 2.71
N MET A 162 5.04 2.12 3.44
CA MET A 162 5.81 0.87 3.58
C MET A 162 5.91 0.49 5.07
N ASP A 163 5.35 -0.65 5.43
CA ASP A 163 5.40 -1.20 6.79
C ASP A 163 6.52 -2.25 6.87
N GLU A 164 7.70 -1.84 7.35
CA GLU A 164 8.91 -2.68 7.50
C GLU A 164 9.23 -3.53 6.23
N PRO A 165 9.45 -2.91 5.05
CA PRO A 165 9.49 -3.62 3.76
C PRO A 165 10.72 -4.54 3.58
N THR A 166 11.69 -4.50 4.47
CA THR A 166 13.00 -5.20 4.37
C THR A 166 13.27 -6.16 5.52
N SER A 167 12.25 -6.55 6.27
CA SER A 167 12.41 -7.53 7.36
C SER A 167 12.50 -8.96 6.88
#